data_914425421938f90af66ffc99ea633541
#
_entry.id   914425421938f90af66ffc99ea633541
#
_cell.length_a   1.000
_cell.length_b   1.000
_cell.length_c   1.000
_cell.angle_alpha   90.00
_cell.angle_beta   90.00
_cell.angle_gamma   90.00
#
_symmetry.space_group_name_H-M   'P 1'
#
loop_
_entity.id
_entity.type
_entity.pdbx_description
1 polymer ?
#
loop_
_entity_poly.entity_id
_entity_poly.type
_entity_poly.pdbx_seq_one_letter_code
_entity_poly.pdbx_strand_id
1 'polypeptide(L)'
;STLLASSAASDVYKRQEYAAGADLYACLDSAVDIEPGQTVLIHTGIAMEIPAGYAGLVYARSGLASKKGLAPANKVGVIDADYRGEIMVALHNHGTQAQPVEPGERIAQLVIAPYIVGAFHQVDELSETVRGEGGFGSTGSK
;
A
#
# COMPACT_ATOMS: atom_id res chain seq x y z
N SER A 1 -16.66 13.08 1.24
CA SER A 1 -16.38 12.36 2.51
C SER A 1 -15.12 12.92 3.11
N THR A 2 -15.17 13.27 4.40
CA THR A 2 -14.02 13.80 5.13
C THR A 2 -13.30 12.63 5.80
N LEU A 3 -12.00 12.50 5.52
CA LEU A 3 -11.11 11.59 6.24
C LEU A 3 -10.59 12.30 7.47
N LEU A 4 -10.68 11.63 8.63
CA LEU A 4 -10.05 12.11 9.86
C LEU A 4 -8.71 11.38 10.00
N ALA A 5 -7.63 12.14 10.18
CA ALA A 5 -6.30 11.61 10.46
C ALA A 5 -5.73 12.28 11.71
N SER A 6 -5.11 11.49 12.59
CA SER A 6 -4.28 12.01 13.67
C SER A 6 -2.81 11.82 13.30
N SER A 7 -2.00 12.82 13.54
CA SER A 7 -0.58 12.80 13.24
C SER A 7 0.19 13.44 14.41
N ALA A 8 1.25 12.80 14.84
CA ALA A 8 2.22 13.40 15.77
C ALA A 8 3.17 14.38 15.05
N ALA A 9 3.19 14.38 13.70
CA ALA A 9 4.01 15.26 12.88
C ALA A 9 3.13 16.08 11.93
N SER A 10 3.32 17.39 11.94
CA SER A 10 2.45 18.38 11.28
C SER A 10 2.50 18.43 9.74
N ASP A 11 3.34 17.63 9.06
CA ASP A 11 3.57 17.74 7.61
C ASP A 11 3.51 16.42 6.83
N VAL A 12 2.86 15.40 7.37
CA VAL A 12 2.92 14.02 6.86
C VAL A 12 2.05 13.79 5.63
N TYR A 13 1.31 14.82 5.19
CA TYR A 13 0.28 14.66 4.17
C TYR A 13 0.22 15.89 3.24
N LYS A 14 0.75 15.75 2.03
CA LYS A 14 0.52 16.72 0.94
C LYS A 14 -0.13 16.02 -0.24
N ARG A 15 -1.36 16.42 -0.57
CA ARG A 15 -2.06 15.97 -1.76
C ARG A 15 -2.06 17.07 -2.82
N GLN A 16 -1.68 16.73 -4.05
CA GLN A 16 -1.92 17.59 -5.21
C GLN A 16 -3.40 17.50 -5.61
N GLU A 17 -3.96 18.55 -6.17
CA GLU A 17 -5.39 18.68 -6.48
C GLU A 17 -5.96 17.51 -7.30
N TYR A 18 -5.17 16.98 -8.26
CA TYR A 18 -5.57 15.86 -9.12
C TYR A 18 -4.89 14.53 -8.79
N ALA A 19 -4.20 14.43 -7.66
CA ALA A 19 -3.55 13.18 -7.26
C ALA A 19 -4.56 12.18 -6.71
N ALA A 20 -4.57 10.95 -7.24
CA ALA A 20 -5.38 9.85 -6.73
C ALA A 20 -4.88 9.35 -5.37
N GLY A 21 -3.56 9.41 -5.13
CA GLY A 21 -2.92 8.97 -3.91
C GLY A 21 -2.33 10.11 -3.08
N ALA A 22 -2.23 9.88 -1.78
CA ALA A 22 -1.50 10.71 -0.83
C ALA A 22 -0.18 10.05 -0.47
N ASP A 23 0.92 10.80 -0.45
CA ASP A 23 2.22 10.27 -0.05
C ASP A 23 2.24 9.94 1.45
N LEU A 24 2.81 8.79 1.80
CA LEU A 24 3.17 8.40 3.16
C LEU A 24 4.67 8.63 3.36
N TYR A 25 5.01 9.27 4.47
CA TYR A 25 6.38 9.66 4.81
C TYR A 25 6.91 8.81 5.96
N ALA A 26 8.20 8.53 5.95
CA ALA A 26 8.88 7.85 7.04
C ALA A 26 8.95 8.75 8.28
N CYS A 27 8.38 8.32 9.38
CA CYS A 27 8.47 8.95 10.70
C CYS A 27 9.57 8.23 11.48
N LEU A 28 10.81 8.69 11.31
CA LEU A 28 12.02 8.09 11.87
C LEU A 28 12.84 9.18 12.58
N ASP A 29 13.56 8.80 13.63
CA ASP A 29 14.52 9.68 14.32
C ASP A 29 15.87 9.74 13.58
N SER A 30 16.23 8.68 12.89
CA SER A 30 17.47 8.54 12.09
C SER A 30 17.23 7.62 10.90
N ALA A 31 18.14 7.68 9.91
CA ALA A 31 18.09 6.80 8.76
C ALA A 31 18.14 5.32 9.15
N VAL A 32 17.41 4.50 8.41
CA VAL A 32 17.37 3.04 8.57
C VAL A 32 17.81 2.39 7.27
N ASP A 33 18.89 1.60 7.32
CA ASP A 33 19.35 0.82 6.17
C ASP A 33 18.52 -0.47 6.04
N ILE A 34 18.07 -0.76 4.83
CA ILE A 34 17.37 -2.00 4.49
C ILE A 34 18.29 -2.83 3.59
N GLU A 35 18.79 -3.94 4.13
CA GLU A 35 19.67 -4.86 3.39
C GLU A 35 18.93 -5.58 2.25
N PRO A 36 19.63 -6.07 1.21
CA PRO A 36 19.05 -6.88 0.17
C PRO A 36 18.22 -8.06 0.71
N GLY A 37 16.98 -8.19 0.26
CA GLY A 37 16.06 -9.23 0.72
C GLY A 37 15.45 -9.00 2.10
N GLN A 38 15.83 -7.95 2.81
CA GLN A 38 15.27 -7.59 4.10
C GLN A 38 13.93 -6.85 3.96
N THR A 39 13.06 -7.04 4.94
CA THR A 39 11.84 -6.25 5.15
C THR A 39 11.92 -5.54 6.48
N VAL A 40 11.69 -4.22 6.47
CA VAL A 40 11.67 -3.38 7.68
C VAL A 40 10.33 -2.67 7.76
N LEU A 41 9.72 -2.69 8.94
CA LEU A 41 8.48 -1.98 9.22
C LEU A 41 8.79 -0.51 9.53
N ILE A 42 8.38 0.39 8.65
CA ILE A 42 8.61 1.83 8.78
C ILE A 42 7.36 2.52 9.30
N HIS A 43 7.52 3.26 10.38
CA HIS A 43 6.49 4.09 10.99
C HIS A 43 6.16 5.30 10.10
N THR A 44 4.89 5.72 10.08
CA THR A 44 4.45 6.95 9.40
C THR A 44 3.94 8.01 10.37
N GLY A 45 3.69 7.65 11.63
CA GLY A 45 3.11 8.54 12.62
C GLY A 45 1.62 8.88 12.36
N ILE A 46 0.97 8.18 11.42
CA ILE A 46 -0.43 8.47 11.03
C ILE A 46 -1.36 7.34 11.48
N ALA A 47 -2.46 7.72 12.14
CA ALA A 47 -3.66 6.90 12.27
C ALA A 47 -4.83 7.64 11.65
N MET A 48 -5.80 6.93 11.06
CA MET A 48 -6.92 7.57 10.39
C MET A 48 -8.24 6.84 10.60
N GLU A 49 -9.32 7.57 10.38
CA GLU A 49 -10.66 7.03 10.32
C GLU A 49 -11.14 7.04 8.87
N ILE A 50 -11.30 5.85 8.29
CA ILE A 50 -11.80 5.66 6.94
C ILE A 50 -13.31 5.45 7.02
N PRO A 51 -14.14 6.16 6.23
CA PRO A 51 -15.58 5.97 6.22
C PRO A 51 -15.98 4.55 5.83
N ALA A 52 -17.05 4.02 6.40
CA ALA A 52 -17.62 2.73 6.01
C ALA A 52 -17.89 2.67 4.50
N GLY A 53 -17.61 1.54 3.86
CA GLY A 53 -17.71 1.34 2.42
C GLY A 53 -16.45 1.77 1.64
N TYR A 54 -15.39 2.22 2.34
CA TYR A 54 -14.10 2.54 1.75
C TYR A 54 -12.98 1.81 2.50
N ALA A 55 -11.89 1.55 1.78
CA ALA A 55 -10.66 1.00 2.32
C ALA A 55 -9.46 1.90 1.94
N GLY A 56 -8.43 1.89 2.76
CA GLY A 56 -7.15 2.47 2.43
C GLY A 56 -6.27 1.43 1.73
N LEU A 57 -5.72 1.79 0.58
CA LEU A 57 -4.84 0.94 -0.21
C LEU A 57 -3.45 1.57 -0.25
N VAL A 58 -2.47 0.88 0.33
CA VAL A 58 -1.07 1.34 0.37
C VAL A 58 -0.31 0.73 -0.78
N TYR A 59 0.12 1.58 -1.71
CA TYR A 59 0.86 1.22 -2.91
C TYR A 59 2.32 1.67 -2.84
N ALA A 60 3.16 1.00 -3.62
CA ALA A 60 4.51 1.46 -3.88
C ALA A 60 4.52 2.82 -4.60
N ARG A 61 5.57 3.60 -4.39
CA ARG A 61 5.89 4.77 -5.22
C ARG A 61 6.82 4.35 -6.36
N SER A 62 6.46 4.71 -7.58
CA SER A 62 7.21 4.33 -8.79
C SER A 62 8.70 4.69 -8.72
N GLY A 63 9.00 5.90 -8.26
CA GLY A 63 10.38 6.37 -8.15
C GLY A 63 11.21 5.59 -7.12
N LEU A 64 10.63 5.26 -5.98
CA LEU A 64 11.32 4.48 -4.95
C LEU A 64 11.54 3.03 -5.40
N ALA A 65 10.52 2.42 -5.97
CA ALA A 65 10.57 1.05 -6.46
C ALA A 65 11.57 0.89 -7.62
N SER A 66 11.55 1.81 -8.60
CA SER A 66 12.41 1.70 -9.79
C SER A 66 13.87 2.09 -9.55
N LYS A 67 14.14 3.07 -8.66
CA LYS A 67 15.50 3.57 -8.43
C LYS A 67 16.23 2.89 -7.27
N LYS A 68 15.51 2.61 -6.18
CA LYS A 68 16.07 1.99 -4.97
C LYS A 68 15.69 0.52 -4.81
N GLY A 69 14.76 -0.03 -5.61
CA GLY A 69 14.26 -1.37 -5.43
C GLY A 69 13.43 -1.56 -4.15
N LEU A 70 12.98 -0.47 -3.51
CA LEU A 70 12.19 -0.52 -2.30
C LEU A 70 10.69 -0.44 -2.60
N ALA A 71 9.93 -1.40 -2.11
CA ALA A 71 8.49 -1.45 -2.27
C ALA A 71 7.82 -2.12 -1.05
N PRO A 72 6.52 -1.87 -0.78
CA PRO A 72 5.80 -2.60 0.25
C PRO A 72 5.83 -4.11 0.02
N ALA A 73 6.19 -4.88 1.04
CA ALA A 73 6.35 -6.34 0.97
C ALA A 73 5.04 -7.06 0.62
N ASN A 74 3.91 -6.54 1.09
CA ASN A 74 2.57 -7.07 0.81
C ASN A 74 2.02 -6.66 -0.56
N LYS A 75 2.80 -5.96 -1.39
CA LYS A 75 2.46 -5.45 -2.73
C LYS A 75 1.38 -4.37 -2.70
N VAL A 76 0.23 -4.65 -2.09
CA VAL A 76 -0.79 -3.67 -1.70
C VAL A 76 -1.17 -3.93 -0.25
N GLY A 77 -0.96 -2.94 0.62
CA GLY A 77 -1.48 -2.97 1.97
C GLY A 77 -2.97 -2.60 1.95
N VAL A 78 -3.79 -3.32 2.69
CA VAL A 78 -5.22 -3.01 2.83
C VAL A 78 -5.48 -2.55 4.26
N ILE A 79 -6.08 -1.37 4.39
CA ILE A 79 -6.46 -0.77 5.67
C ILE A 79 -7.98 -0.75 5.74
N ASP A 80 -8.52 -1.50 6.69
CA ASP A 80 -9.96 -1.60 6.91
C ASP A 80 -10.53 -0.31 7.53
N ALA A 81 -11.81 -0.06 7.29
CA ALA A 81 -12.49 1.14 7.78
C ALA A 81 -12.53 1.25 9.31
N ASP A 82 -12.48 0.12 10.03
CA ASP A 82 -12.48 0.04 11.49
C ASP A 82 -11.08 -0.01 12.13
N TYR A 83 -10.00 -0.01 11.32
CA TYR A 83 -8.64 0.06 11.84
C TYR A 83 -8.35 1.46 12.41
N ARG A 84 -7.84 1.50 13.66
CA ARG A 84 -7.50 2.74 14.38
C ARG A 84 -6.04 2.81 14.79
N GLY A 85 -5.26 1.78 14.45
CA GLY A 85 -3.83 1.77 14.72
C GLY A 85 -3.03 2.66 13.77
N GLU A 86 -1.74 2.79 14.06
CA GLU A 86 -0.80 3.48 13.18
C GLU A 86 -0.66 2.73 11.84
N ILE A 87 -0.65 3.49 10.74
CA ILE A 87 -0.33 2.99 9.42
C ILE A 87 1.18 2.87 9.33
N MET A 88 1.67 1.63 9.22
CA MET A 88 3.08 1.35 9.01
C MET A 88 3.29 0.72 7.64
N VAL A 89 4.45 0.95 7.05
CA VAL A 89 4.81 0.40 5.74
C VAL A 89 5.92 -0.64 5.90
N ALA A 90 5.63 -1.90 5.62
CA ALA A 90 6.64 -2.96 5.56
C ALA A 90 7.43 -2.82 4.24
N LEU A 91 8.52 -2.06 4.24
CA LEU A 91 9.36 -1.89 3.06
C LEU A 91 10.28 -3.08 2.88
N HIS A 92 10.27 -3.66 1.68
CA HIS A 92 11.17 -4.73 1.27
C HIS A 92 12.18 -4.23 0.24
N ASN A 93 13.43 -4.62 0.41
CA ASN A 93 14.49 -4.34 -0.57
C ASN A 93 14.61 -5.50 -1.58
N HIS A 94 14.12 -5.26 -2.80
CA HIS A 94 14.21 -6.18 -3.94
C HIS A 94 15.53 -6.04 -4.73
N GLY A 95 16.36 -5.07 -4.35
CA GLY A 95 17.65 -4.79 -4.99
C GLY A 95 18.77 -5.68 -4.47
N THR A 96 19.99 -5.36 -4.91
CA THR A 96 21.23 -6.09 -4.56
C THR A 96 22.17 -5.29 -3.66
N GLN A 97 21.76 -4.08 -3.27
CA GLN A 97 22.54 -3.18 -2.40
C GLN A 97 21.67 -2.71 -1.25
N ALA A 98 22.27 -2.46 -0.09
CA ALA A 98 21.57 -1.81 1.02
C ALA A 98 21.04 -0.44 0.61
N GLN A 99 19.86 -0.10 1.06
CA GLN A 99 19.19 1.16 0.73
C GLN A 99 18.77 1.90 2.00
N PRO A 100 19.24 3.14 2.20
CA PRO A 100 18.82 3.95 3.31
C PRO A 100 17.41 4.50 3.07
N VAL A 101 16.62 4.52 4.15
CA VAL A 101 15.36 5.26 4.27
C VAL A 101 15.61 6.40 5.25
N GLU A 102 15.52 7.61 4.75
CA GLU A 102 15.76 8.82 5.54
C GLU A 102 14.50 9.29 6.28
N PRO A 103 14.63 9.95 7.44
CA PRO A 103 13.52 10.64 8.08
C PRO A 103 12.81 11.60 7.11
N GLY A 104 11.48 11.53 7.04
CA GLY A 104 10.68 12.35 6.12
C GLY A 104 10.75 11.93 4.65
N GLU A 105 11.40 10.82 4.31
CA GLU A 105 11.36 10.28 2.94
C GLU A 105 9.97 9.75 2.60
N ARG A 106 9.51 9.97 1.36
CA ARG A 106 8.24 9.44 0.85
C ARG A 106 8.39 7.96 0.51
N ILE A 107 7.79 7.07 1.31
CA ILE A 107 8.01 5.63 1.27
C ILE A 107 6.92 4.82 0.57
N ALA A 108 5.70 5.37 0.54
CA ALA A 108 4.54 4.73 -0.10
C ALA A 108 3.51 5.80 -0.49
N GLN A 109 2.41 5.37 -1.09
CA GLN A 109 1.25 6.22 -1.35
C GLN A 109 -0.04 5.52 -0.93
N LEU A 110 -0.96 6.27 -0.35
CA LEU A 110 -2.27 5.83 0.11
C LEU A 110 -3.35 6.28 -0.86
N VAL A 111 -4.17 5.34 -1.31
CA VAL A 111 -5.37 5.58 -2.12
C VAL A 111 -6.59 5.14 -1.32
N ILE A 112 -7.62 5.99 -1.25
CA ILE A 112 -8.91 5.60 -0.68
C ILE A 112 -9.82 5.14 -1.80
N ALA A 113 -10.30 3.90 -1.70
CA ALA A 113 -11.14 3.28 -2.72
C ALA A 113 -12.43 2.70 -2.11
N PRO A 114 -13.56 2.76 -2.81
CA PRO A 114 -14.76 2.08 -2.40
C PRO A 114 -14.58 0.56 -2.57
N TYR A 115 -15.26 -0.22 -1.72
CA TYR A 115 -15.31 -1.67 -1.85
C TYR A 115 -16.72 -2.19 -1.74
N ILE A 116 -16.96 -3.40 -2.27
CA ILE A 116 -18.21 -4.14 -2.14
C ILE A 116 -17.95 -5.33 -1.22
N VAL A 117 -18.82 -5.50 -0.23
CA VAL A 117 -18.79 -6.70 0.61
C VAL A 117 -19.44 -7.84 -0.18
N GLY A 118 -18.64 -8.82 -0.60
CA GLY A 118 -19.11 -10.02 -1.29
C GLY A 118 -19.76 -11.01 -0.32
N ALA A 119 -20.94 -11.52 -0.66
CA ALA A 119 -21.49 -12.69 -0.01
C ALA A 119 -21.02 -13.95 -0.77
N PHE A 120 -20.39 -14.88 -0.04
CA PHE A 120 -19.90 -16.12 -0.62
C PHE A 120 -20.93 -17.23 -0.38
N HIS A 121 -21.34 -17.90 -1.45
CA HIS A 121 -22.22 -19.07 -1.40
C HIS A 121 -21.46 -20.28 -1.94
N GLN A 122 -21.39 -21.34 -1.16
CA GLN A 122 -20.85 -22.61 -1.63
C GLN A 122 -21.85 -23.24 -2.59
N VAL A 123 -21.38 -23.67 -3.75
CA VAL A 123 -22.14 -24.38 -4.77
C VAL A 123 -21.35 -25.59 -5.26
N ASP A 124 -22.04 -26.60 -5.76
CA ASP A 124 -21.38 -27.80 -6.29
C ASP A 124 -20.76 -27.54 -7.67
N GLU A 125 -21.38 -26.69 -8.48
CA GLU A 125 -20.91 -26.33 -9.82
C GLU A 125 -21.05 -24.82 -10.07
N LEU A 126 -20.12 -24.25 -10.83
CA LEU A 126 -20.18 -22.87 -11.35
C LEU A 126 -20.82 -22.87 -12.74
N SER A 127 -21.40 -21.71 -13.10
CA SER A 127 -21.95 -21.53 -14.46
C SER A 127 -20.85 -21.62 -15.51
N GLU A 128 -21.16 -22.21 -16.67
CA GLU A 128 -20.25 -22.28 -17.81
C GLU A 128 -20.01 -20.89 -18.45
N THR A 129 -18.79 -20.68 -18.93
CA THR A 129 -18.42 -19.48 -19.71
C THR A 129 -17.58 -19.89 -20.90
N VAL A 130 -17.52 -19.03 -21.93
CA VAL A 130 -16.66 -19.25 -23.12
C VAL A 130 -15.19 -19.39 -22.75
N ARG A 131 -14.73 -18.71 -21.71
CA ARG A 131 -13.36 -18.80 -21.21
C ARG A 131 -13.11 -20.07 -20.39
N GLY A 132 -14.11 -20.58 -19.68
CA GLY A 132 -13.99 -21.73 -18.78
C GLY A 132 -12.84 -21.54 -17.79
N GLU A 133 -12.01 -22.56 -17.65
CA GLU A 133 -10.84 -22.58 -16.75
C GLU A 133 -9.58 -21.91 -17.35
N GLY A 134 -9.68 -21.34 -18.55
CA GLY A 134 -8.56 -20.71 -19.23
C GLY A 134 -7.94 -19.56 -18.46
N GLY A 135 -6.69 -19.70 -18.02
CA GLY A 135 -5.91 -18.73 -17.29
C GLY A 135 -4.41 -18.88 -17.54
N PHE A 136 -3.57 -18.13 -16.79
CA PHE A 136 -2.11 -18.25 -16.79
C PHE A 136 -1.45 -18.25 -18.18
N GLY A 137 -1.97 -17.41 -19.10
CA GLY A 137 -1.44 -17.31 -20.47
C GLY A 137 -2.09 -18.24 -21.48
N SER A 138 -3.25 -18.86 -21.17
CA SER A 138 -4.00 -19.74 -22.10
C SER A 138 -4.40 -19.05 -23.41
N THR A 139 -4.40 -17.72 -23.47
CA THR A 139 -4.67 -16.90 -24.67
C THR A 139 -3.42 -16.59 -25.50
N GLY A 140 -2.26 -17.13 -25.11
CA GLY A 140 -0.97 -16.89 -25.76
C GLY A 140 -0.31 -15.59 -25.34
N SER A 141 0.97 -15.41 -25.70
CA SER A 141 1.78 -14.22 -25.42
C SER A 141 1.93 -13.28 -26.62
N LYS A 142 1.22 -13.54 -27.74
CA LYS A 142 1.18 -12.72 -28.96
C LYS A 142 -0.24 -12.66 -29.50
#